data_868cd59d0c0f06cfa45457c84ef14673
#
_entry.id   868cd59d0c0f06cfa45457c84ef14673
#
_cell.length_a   1.000
_cell.length_b   1.000
_cell.length_c   1.000
_cell.angle_alpha   90.00
_cell.angle_beta   90.00
_cell.angle_gamma   90.00
#
_symmetry.space_group_name_H-M   'P 1'
#
loop_
_entity.id
_entity.type
_entity.pdbx_description
1 polymer ?
#
loop_
_entity_poly.entity_id
_entity_poly.type
_entity_poly.pdbx_seq_one_letter_code
_entity_poly.pdbx_strand_id
1 'polypeptide(L)'
;MSSIVLLQLSCGETAEVHISKTVQFEGKLYLLDSDTPFTGILFNEYPNGQREYEGSYKKGVPNGTLIYYFENGLKMREGILKNGSPTGRWIYYNLDGSIKKIKDH
;
A
#
# COMPACT_ATOMS: atom_id res chain seq x y z
N MET A 1 -15.76 -21.74 9.14
CA MET A 1 -14.46 -22.40 9.18
C MET A 1 -13.46 -21.58 8.41
N SER A 2 -12.26 -21.53 8.94
CA SER A 2 -11.23 -20.71 8.36
C SER A 2 -10.85 -21.11 6.94
N SER A 3 -11.04 -22.39 6.61
CA SER A 3 -10.71 -22.85 5.27
C SER A 3 -11.52 -22.18 4.18
N ILE A 4 -12.71 -21.74 4.52
CA ILE A 4 -13.57 -21.08 3.56
C ILE A 4 -12.98 -19.75 3.14
N VAL A 5 -12.35 -19.06 4.08
CA VAL A 5 -11.76 -17.76 3.81
C VAL A 5 -10.64 -17.88 2.79
N LEU A 6 -9.87 -18.95 2.86
CA LEU A 6 -8.76 -19.13 1.93
C LEU A 6 -9.23 -19.23 0.50
N LEU A 7 -10.37 -19.82 0.28
CA LEU A 7 -10.88 -19.96 -1.09
C LEU A 7 -11.18 -18.61 -1.73
N GLN A 8 -11.55 -17.65 -0.92
CA GLN A 8 -11.88 -16.32 -1.45
C GLN A 8 -10.66 -15.60 -1.96
N LEU A 9 -9.49 -15.93 -1.45
CA LEU A 9 -8.26 -15.27 -1.86
C LEU A 9 -7.61 -15.91 -3.07
N SER A 10 -8.14 -17.03 -3.53
CA SER A 10 -7.49 -17.79 -4.60
C SER A 10 -7.69 -17.21 -5.98
N CYS A 11 -8.64 -16.30 -6.16
CA CYS A 11 -9.03 -15.83 -7.49
C CYS A 11 -8.54 -14.41 -7.76
N GLY A 12 -7.29 -14.12 -7.42
CA GLY A 12 -6.72 -12.84 -7.78
C GLY A 12 -6.90 -11.73 -6.75
N GLU A 13 -7.57 -12.02 -5.66
CA GLU A 13 -7.67 -11.04 -4.60
C GLU A 13 -6.33 -10.88 -3.92
N THR A 14 -6.02 -9.64 -3.55
CA THR A 14 -4.76 -9.31 -2.90
C THR A 14 -5.01 -9.08 -1.42
N ALA A 15 -4.18 -9.70 -0.58
CA ALA A 15 -4.28 -9.52 0.86
C ALA A 15 -3.97 -8.06 1.21
N GLU A 16 -4.79 -7.49 2.10
CA GLU A 16 -4.54 -6.16 2.63
C GLU A 16 -4.24 -6.29 4.11
N VAL A 17 -3.11 -5.71 4.53
CA VAL A 17 -2.60 -5.90 5.88
C VAL A 17 -2.27 -4.55 6.49
N HIS A 18 -2.72 -4.34 7.74
CA HIS A 18 -2.38 -3.14 8.50
C HIS A 18 -0.91 -3.21 8.90
N ILE A 19 -0.25 -2.06 8.89
CA ILE A 19 1.18 -1.98 9.17
C ILE A 19 1.55 -2.58 10.53
N SER A 20 0.64 -2.54 11.49
CA SER A 20 0.89 -3.10 12.83
C SER A 20 1.13 -4.61 12.82
N LYS A 21 0.77 -5.28 11.73
CA LYS A 21 0.96 -6.72 11.60
C LYS A 21 2.26 -7.09 10.89
N THR A 22 3.14 -6.13 10.68
CA THR A 22 4.33 -6.34 9.87
C THR A 22 5.57 -5.93 10.60
N VAL A 23 6.72 -6.38 10.08
CA VAL A 23 8.04 -6.01 10.60
C VAL A 23 9.02 -5.94 9.44
N GLN A 24 9.96 -4.99 9.53
CA GLN A 24 11.04 -4.87 8.56
C GLN A 24 12.24 -5.68 9.05
N PHE A 25 12.83 -6.46 8.17
CA PHE A 25 14.02 -7.22 8.49
C PHE A 25 14.92 -7.29 7.27
N GLU A 26 16.13 -6.79 7.40
CA GLU A 26 17.15 -6.81 6.34
C GLU A 26 16.60 -6.28 5.01
N GLY A 27 15.90 -5.15 5.09
CA GLY A 27 15.44 -4.45 3.90
C GLY A 27 14.16 -4.98 3.29
N LYS A 28 13.50 -5.93 3.93
CA LYS A 28 12.26 -6.49 3.41
C LYS A 28 11.18 -6.50 4.47
N LEU A 29 9.95 -6.46 4.01
CA LEU A 29 8.78 -6.47 4.89
C LEU A 29 8.25 -7.90 5.05
N TYR A 30 7.91 -8.26 6.30
CA TYR A 30 7.36 -9.56 6.63
C TYR A 30 6.12 -9.38 7.48
N LEU A 31 5.19 -10.32 7.41
CA LEU A 31 4.16 -10.44 8.44
C LEU A 31 4.82 -10.93 9.72
N LEU A 32 4.27 -10.54 10.87
CA LEU A 32 4.88 -10.85 12.16
C LEU A 32 5.12 -12.34 12.37
N ASP A 33 4.23 -13.18 11.84
CA ASP A 33 4.32 -14.61 12.08
C ASP A 33 4.81 -15.38 10.85
N SER A 34 5.49 -14.71 9.94
CA SER A 34 5.91 -15.34 8.69
C SER A 34 7.39 -15.16 8.47
N ASP A 35 8.02 -16.17 7.91
CA ASP A 35 9.41 -16.06 7.49
C ASP A 35 9.54 -15.88 5.97
N THR A 36 8.41 -15.65 5.30
CA THR A 36 8.38 -15.37 3.87
C THR A 36 8.13 -13.89 3.65
N PRO A 37 8.89 -13.21 2.77
CA PRO A 37 8.66 -11.80 2.50
C PRO A 37 7.22 -11.54 2.03
N PHE A 38 6.68 -10.41 2.46
CA PHE A 38 5.27 -10.10 2.23
C PHE A 38 5.00 -9.69 0.79
N THR A 39 3.93 -10.24 0.22
CA THR A 39 3.37 -9.79 -1.05
C THR A 39 1.90 -9.46 -0.78
N GLY A 40 1.50 -8.23 -1.13
CA GLY A 40 0.14 -7.79 -0.89
C GLY A 40 0.09 -6.28 -0.77
N ILE A 41 -0.95 -5.77 -0.13
CA ILE A 41 -1.13 -4.35 0.08
C ILE A 41 -0.95 -4.04 1.56
N LEU A 42 -0.06 -3.10 1.84
CA LEU A 42 0.17 -2.59 3.18
C LEU A 42 -0.60 -1.29 3.33
N PHE A 43 -1.27 -1.08 4.47
CA PHE A 43 -1.94 0.18 4.71
C PHE A 43 -1.80 0.62 6.15
N ASN A 44 -2.02 1.90 6.36
CA ASN A 44 -2.15 2.49 7.69
C ASN A 44 -3.36 3.41 7.69
N GLU A 45 -3.79 3.79 8.89
CA GLU A 45 -4.97 4.64 9.05
C GLU A 45 -4.66 5.82 9.95
N TYR A 46 -5.34 6.94 9.67
CA TYR A 46 -5.37 8.05 10.61
C TYR A 46 -6.21 7.68 11.83
N PRO A 47 -6.05 8.40 12.94
CA PRO A 47 -6.90 8.15 14.12
C PRO A 47 -8.40 8.22 13.84
N ASN A 48 -8.82 8.96 12.81
CA ASN A 48 -10.24 9.06 12.47
C ASN A 48 -10.76 7.88 11.65
N GLY A 49 -9.92 6.88 11.38
CA GLY A 49 -10.34 5.69 10.64
C GLY A 49 -10.15 5.77 9.13
N GLN A 50 -9.83 6.93 8.60
CA GLN A 50 -9.54 7.06 7.17
C GLN A 50 -8.17 6.48 6.88
N ARG A 51 -8.00 5.88 5.70
CA ARG A 51 -6.69 5.41 5.31
C ARG A 51 -5.73 6.57 5.16
N GLU A 52 -4.53 6.38 5.67
CA GLU A 52 -3.44 7.32 5.50
C GLU A 52 -2.69 7.01 4.22
N TYR A 53 -2.43 5.74 3.97
CA TYR A 53 -1.81 5.30 2.73
C TYR A 53 -2.12 3.83 2.48
N GLU A 54 -1.93 3.43 1.23
CA GLU A 54 -1.92 2.03 0.86
C GLU A 54 -0.90 1.84 -0.26
N GLY A 55 -0.11 0.78 -0.14
CA GLY A 55 0.96 0.53 -1.09
C GLY A 55 1.14 -0.95 -1.36
N SER A 56 1.41 -1.27 -2.61
CA SER A 56 1.62 -2.65 -3.03
C SER A 56 3.05 -3.09 -2.73
N TYR A 57 3.19 -4.30 -2.22
CA TYR A 57 4.47 -4.93 -1.95
C TYR A 57 4.57 -6.22 -2.73
N LYS A 58 5.78 -6.53 -3.17
CA LYS A 58 6.08 -7.81 -3.82
C LYS A 58 7.35 -8.34 -3.22
N LYS A 59 7.26 -9.54 -2.61
CA LYS A 59 8.41 -10.18 -1.99
C LYS A 59 9.14 -9.26 -1.02
N GLY A 60 8.37 -8.52 -0.23
CA GLY A 60 8.89 -7.66 0.83
C GLY A 60 9.33 -6.28 0.39
N VAL A 61 9.20 -5.94 -0.88
CA VAL A 61 9.69 -4.67 -1.43
C VAL A 61 8.53 -3.89 -2.03
N PRO A 62 8.47 -2.56 -1.84
CA PRO A 62 7.42 -1.76 -2.48
C PRO A 62 7.49 -1.92 -3.99
N ASN A 63 6.36 -2.30 -4.59
CA ASN A 63 6.31 -2.55 -6.02
C ASN A 63 4.87 -2.50 -6.47
N GLY A 64 4.52 -1.51 -7.28
CA GLY A 64 3.17 -1.29 -7.74
C GLY A 64 2.62 0.04 -7.25
N THR A 65 1.32 0.13 -7.11
CA THR A 65 0.63 1.37 -6.78
C THR A 65 0.89 1.80 -5.34
N LEU A 66 1.11 3.10 -5.16
CA LEU A 66 1.19 3.73 -3.84
C LEU A 66 0.25 4.92 -3.84
N ILE A 67 -0.63 5.00 -2.83
CA ILE A 67 -1.57 6.10 -2.69
C ILE A 67 -1.50 6.61 -1.26
N TYR A 68 -1.36 7.95 -1.11
CA TYR A 68 -1.50 8.63 0.17
C TYR A 68 -2.77 9.43 0.16
N TYR A 69 -3.43 9.49 1.31
CA TYR A 69 -4.69 10.21 1.47
C TYR A 69 -4.57 11.30 2.52
N PHE A 70 -5.37 12.34 2.36
CA PHE A 70 -5.59 13.33 3.41
C PHE A 70 -6.55 12.76 4.46
N GLU A 71 -6.62 13.41 5.61
CA GLU A 71 -7.55 12.98 6.65
C GLU A 71 -9.01 13.08 6.23
N ASN A 72 -9.31 13.90 5.22
CA ASN A 72 -10.68 14.00 4.69
C ASN A 72 -11.03 12.87 3.71
N GLY A 73 -10.10 11.93 3.49
CA GLY A 73 -10.36 10.79 2.62
C GLY A 73 -10.02 11.00 1.16
N LEU A 74 -9.67 12.21 0.75
CA LEU A 74 -9.29 12.48 -0.63
C LEU A 74 -7.81 12.16 -0.83
N LYS A 75 -7.45 11.82 -2.06
CA LYS A 75 -6.05 11.49 -2.36
C LYS A 75 -5.15 12.69 -2.18
N MET A 76 -3.98 12.44 -1.61
CA MET A 76 -2.92 13.43 -1.48
C MET A 76 -1.92 13.28 -2.63
N ARG A 77 -1.54 12.05 -2.95
CA ARG A 77 -0.66 11.77 -4.08
C ARG A 77 -0.78 10.30 -4.44
N GLU A 78 -0.46 9.99 -5.68
CA GLU A 78 -0.47 8.59 -6.13
C GLU A 78 0.52 8.40 -7.25
N GLY A 79 1.00 7.17 -7.35
CA GLY A 79 1.95 6.82 -8.39
C GLY A 79 2.32 5.35 -8.29
N ILE A 80 3.36 4.98 -9.03
CA ILE A 80 3.82 3.60 -9.08
C ILE A 80 5.26 3.52 -8.64
N LEU A 81 5.55 2.55 -7.78
CA LEU A 81 6.91 2.22 -7.37
C LEU A 81 7.34 0.95 -8.08
N LYS A 82 8.61 0.90 -8.42
CA LYS A 82 9.22 -0.33 -8.94
C LYS A 82 10.45 -0.59 -8.11
N ASN A 83 10.42 -1.70 -7.37
CA ASN A 83 11.51 -2.07 -6.47
C ASN A 83 11.91 -0.94 -5.56
N GLY A 84 10.90 -0.24 -5.01
CA GLY A 84 11.13 0.83 -4.05
C GLY A 84 11.36 2.20 -4.64
N SER A 85 11.45 2.33 -5.96
CA SER A 85 11.73 3.62 -6.60
C SER A 85 10.54 4.12 -7.39
N PRO A 86 10.26 5.44 -7.32
CA PRO A 86 9.17 6.01 -8.12
C PRO A 86 9.44 5.85 -9.61
N THR A 87 8.40 5.52 -10.36
CA THR A 87 8.47 5.41 -11.81
C THR A 87 7.22 6.04 -12.42
N GLY A 88 7.33 6.45 -13.68
CA GLY A 88 6.19 6.95 -14.42
C GLY A 88 5.66 8.26 -13.88
N ARG A 89 4.37 8.46 -14.08
CA ARG A 89 3.73 9.72 -13.76
C ARG A 89 3.14 9.68 -12.36
N TRP A 90 3.53 10.64 -11.52
CA TRP A 90 3.01 10.82 -10.17
C TRP A 90 2.14 12.05 -10.13
N ILE A 91 1.00 11.95 -9.46
CA ILE A 91 0.03 13.04 -9.38
C ILE A 91 -0.11 13.45 -7.93
N TYR A 92 -0.06 14.77 -7.70
CA TYR A 92 -0.21 15.38 -6.38
C TYR A 92 -1.46 16.21 -6.38
N TYR A 93 -2.23 16.15 -5.30
CA TYR A 93 -3.54 16.78 -5.22
C TYR A 93 -3.59 17.80 -4.10
N ASN A 94 -4.49 18.76 -4.24
CA ASN A 94 -4.85 19.68 -3.17
C ASN A 94 -5.90 19.04 -2.27
N LEU A 95 -6.14 19.68 -1.13
CA LEU A 95 -7.14 19.17 -0.18
C LEU A 95 -8.54 19.05 -0.76
N ASP A 96 -8.85 19.85 -1.78
CA ASP A 96 -10.16 19.82 -2.39
C ASP A 96 -10.27 18.78 -3.51
N GLY A 97 -9.21 18.01 -3.76
CA GLY A 97 -9.23 16.98 -4.78
C GLY A 97 -8.72 17.42 -6.14
N SER A 98 -8.47 18.71 -6.33
CA SER A 98 -7.94 19.19 -7.60
C SER A 98 -6.45 18.85 -7.71
N ILE A 99 -5.97 18.76 -8.95
CA ILE A 99 -4.56 18.43 -9.19
C ILE A 99 -3.68 19.62 -8.85
N LYS A 100 -2.66 19.37 -8.00
CA LYS A 100 -1.70 20.38 -7.61
C LYS A 100 -0.53 20.40 -8.57
N LYS A 101 0.00 19.22 -8.91
CA LYS A 101 1.10 19.10 -9.87
C LYS A 101 1.23 17.66 -10.34
N ILE A 102 1.91 17.50 -11.45
CA ILE A 102 2.22 16.19 -12.02
C ILE A 102 3.73 16.13 -12.18
N LYS A 103 4.31 14.99 -11.80
CA LYS A 103 5.75 14.80 -11.93
C LYS A 103 6.00 13.46 -12.66
N ASP A 104 6.83 13.51 -13.69
CA ASP A 104 7.24 12.31 -14.42
C ASP A 104 8.60 11.86 -13.90
N HIS A 105 8.72 10.57 -13.66
CA HIS A 105 9.96 9.97 -13.16
C HIS A 105 10.64 9.11 -14.22
#